data_df2d6f593c3239d258a11e9ecd8114dc
#
_entry.id   df2d6f593c3239d258a11e9ecd8114dc
#
_cell.length_a   1.000
_cell.length_b   1.000
_cell.length_c   1.000
_cell.angle_alpha   90.00
_cell.angle_beta   90.00
_cell.angle_gamma   90.00
#
_symmetry.space_group_name_H-M   'P 1'
#
loop_
_entity.id
_entity.type
_entity.pdbx_description
1 polymer ?
#
loop_
_entity_poly.entity_id
_entity_poly.type
_entity_poly.pdbx_seq_one_letter_code
_entity_poly.pdbx_strand_id
1 'polypeptide(L)'
;MAVQRTFSIIKPDAVAKNVIGKIVSRFESNGLKVVASKMKHLSRQEAEGFYGVHRERPFFKDLVDFMISGPVVLQVLEGEDAIAKNRELMGATDPKKADAGTIRADFAESIDANAVHGSDAPETAAQEIAYFFPASEVYSR
;
A
#
# COMPACT_ATOMS: atom_id res chain seq x y z
N MET A 1 17.31 16.64 1.40
CA MET A 1 16.59 15.57 2.08
C MET A 1 15.24 16.08 2.48
N ALA A 2 14.24 15.63 1.81
CA ALA A 2 12.88 16.12 2.01
C ALA A 2 12.05 15.10 2.75
N VAL A 3 11.33 15.54 3.77
CA VAL A 3 10.27 14.74 4.38
C VAL A 3 9.16 14.61 3.34
N GLN A 4 8.70 13.39 3.14
CA GLN A 4 7.78 13.04 2.08
C GLN A 4 6.72 12.09 2.64
N ARG A 5 5.54 12.10 2.05
CA ARG A 5 4.47 11.16 2.40
C ARG A 5 4.24 10.20 1.24
N THR A 6 3.90 8.97 1.57
CA THR A 6 3.49 7.96 0.59
C THR A 6 2.24 7.26 1.09
N PHE A 7 1.41 6.79 0.15
CA PHE A 7 0.22 6.03 0.48
C PHE A 7 0.54 4.54 0.41
N SER A 8 0.07 3.79 1.39
CA SER A 8 0.30 2.34 1.48
C SER A 8 -1.02 1.63 1.71
N ILE A 9 -1.18 0.48 1.08
CA ILE A 9 -2.28 -0.44 1.38
C ILE A 9 -1.67 -1.78 1.77
N ILE A 10 -2.14 -2.34 2.90
CA ILE A 10 -1.92 -3.74 3.19
C ILE A 10 -3.12 -4.47 2.60
N LYS A 11 -2.88 -5.30 1.60
CA LYS A 11 -3.93 -5.89 0.76
C LYS A 11 -4.65 -7.04 1.46
N PRO A 12 -5.82 -7.48 0.94
CA PRO A 12 -6.62 -8.49 1.64
C PRO A 12 -5.89 -9.79 1.93
N ASP A 13 -4.98 -10.21 1.06
CA ASP A 13 -4.20 -11.43 1.25
C ASP A 13 -3.32 -11.36 2.51
N ALA A 14 -2.63 -10.23 2.71
CA ALA A 14 -1.78 -10.04 3.88
C ALA A 14 -2.61 -9.82 5.16
N VAL A 15 -3.74 -9.12 5.04
CA VAL A 15 -4.65 -8.95 6.19
C VAL A 15 -5.16 -10.33 6.65
N ALA A 16 -5.55 -11.17 5.70
CA ALA A 16 -6.03 -12.51 6.01
C ALA A 16 -4.98 -13.38 6.68
N LYS A 17 -3.71 -13.17 6.36
CA LYS A 17 -2.58 -13.90 6.99
C LYS A 17 -2.27 -13.40 8.40
N ASN A 18 -2.91 -12.32 8.84
CA ASN A 18 -2.70 -11.75 10.16
C ASN A 18 -1.25 -11.25 10.37
N VAL A 19 -0.70 -10.60 9.36
CA VAL A 19 0.69 -10.07 9.40
C VAL A 19 0.76 -8.54 9.35
N ILE A 20 -0.35 -7.84 9.63
CA ILE A 20 -0.39 -6.38 9.65
C ILE A 20 0.75 -5.82 10.51
N GLY A 21 0.89 -6.30 11.74
CA GLY A 21 1.89 -5.80 12.67
C GLY A 21 3.32 -6.05 12.19
N LYS A 22 3.56 -7.19 11.55
CA LYS A 22 4.89 -7.51 11.01
C LYS A 22 5.26 -6.58 9.87
N ILE A 23 4.28 -6.23 9.02
CA ILE A 23 4.50 -5.30 7.92
C ILE A 23 4.75 -3.89 8.44
N VAL A 24 3.90 -3.40 9.35
CA VAL A 24 4.04 -2.07 9.95
C VAL A 24 5.37 -1.94 10.68
N SER A 25 5.79 -2.99 11.38
CA SER A 25 7.08 -3.01 12.07
C SER A 25 8.24 -2.73 11.11
N ARG A 26 8.18 -3.23 9.89
CA ARG A 26 9.23 -2.96 8.90
C ARG A 26 9.28 -1.51 8.48
N PHE A 27 8.13 -0.86 8.36
CA PHE A 27 8.09 0.58 8.08
C PHE A 27 8.73 1.36 9.24
N GLU A 28 8.29 1.11 10.45
CA GLU A 28 8.76 1.85 11.63
C GLU A 28 10.24 1.62 11.90
N SER A 29 10.71 0.38 11.74
CA SER A 29 12.12 0.04 11.94
C SER A 29 13.05 0.72 10.94
N ASN A 30 12.50 1.19 9.82
CA ASN A 30 13.26 1.81 8.74
C ASN A 30 13.00 3.32 8.61
N GLY A 31 12.47 3.94 9.67
CA GLY A 31 12.33 5.39 9.73
C GLY A 31 11.09 5.97 9.08
N LEU A 32 10.11 5.14 8.73
CA LEU A 32 8.83 5.60 8.24
C LEU A 32 7.83 5.65 9.38
N LYS A 33 7.14 6.77 9.54
CA LYS A 33 6.12 6.94 10.58
C LYS A 33 4.73 6.76 9.98
N VAL A 34 3.88 6.01 10.67
CA VAL A 34 2.47 5.94 10.31
C VAL A 34 1.80 7.22 10.82
N VAL A 35 1.31 8.05 9.92
CA VAL A 35 0.67 9.33 10.26
C VAL A 35 -0.84 9.32 9.99
N ALA A 36 -1.35 8.27 9.37
CA ALA A 36 -2.78 7.99 9.24
C ALA A 36 -2.93 6.49 8.98
N SER A 37 -4.00 5.90 9.51
CA SER A 37 -4.24 4.47 9.34
C SER A 37 -5.71 4.17 9.59
N LYS A 38 -6.29 3.33 8.73
CA LYS A 38 -7.63 2.79 8.99
C LYS A 38 -7.82 1.47 8.25
N MET A 39 -8.61 0.58 8.86
CA MET A 39 -9.03 -0.64 8.20
C MET A 39 -10.35 -0.38 7.50
N LYS A 40 -10.49 -0.90 6.28
CA LYS A 40 -11.70 -0.70 5.50
C LYS A 40 -11.93 -1.89 4.57
N HIS A 41 -13.17 -2.30 4.44
CA HIS A 41 -13.56 -3.24 3.38
C HIS A 41 -14.03 -2.36 2.21
N LEU A 42 -13.23 -2.28 1.17
CA LEU A 42 -13.54 -1.39 0.03
C LEU A 42 -14.82 -1.83 -0.67
N SER A 43 -15.62 -0.86 -1.08
CA SER A 43 -16.72 -1.13 -2.00
C SER A 43 -16.14 -1.28 -3.42
N ARG A 44 -16.92 -1.90 -4.32
CA ARG A 44 -16.52 -1.99 -5.73
C ARG A 44 -16.28 -0.60 -6.32
N GLN A 45 -17.15 0.35 -6.00
CA GLN A 45 -17.02 1.72 -6.49
C GLN A 45 -15.73 2.37 -6.01
N GLU A 46 -15.37 2.18 -4.75
CA GLU A 46 -14.12 2.72 -4.21
C GLU A 46 -12.90 2.13 -4.90
N ALA A 47 -12.89 0.80 -5.09
CA ALA A 47 -11.77 0.13 -5.74
C ALA A 47 -11.65 0.55 -7.21
N GLU A 48 -12.76 0.63 -7.92
CA GLU A 48 -12.78 1.07 -9.32
C GLU A 48 -12.28 2.50 -9.47
N GLY A 49 -12.66 3.38 -8.55
CA GLY A 49 -12.18 4.76 -8.57
C GLY A 49 -10.69 4.86 -8.28
N PHE A 50 -10.22 4.10 -7.32
CA PHE A 50 -8.80 4.11 -6.94
C PHE A 50 -7.90 3.60 -8.08
N TYR A 51 -8.31 2.53 -8.74
CA TYR A 51 -7.56 1.92 -9.85
C TYR A 51 -8.02 2.42 -11.23
N GLY A 52 -8.68 3.57 -11.29
CA GLY A 52 -9.27 4.09 -12.53
C GLY A 52 -8.30 4.26 -13.68
N VAL A 53 -7.01 4.52 -13.40
CA VAL A 53 -5.98 4.62 -14.44
C VAL A 53 -5.76 3.30 -15.20
N HIS A 54 -6.22 2.17 -14.63
CA HIS A 54 -6.10 0.85 -15.23
C HIS A 54 -7.41 0.36 -15.86
N ARG A 55 -8.42 1.22 -15.96
CA ARG A 55 -9.78 0.84 -16.38
C ARG A 55 -9.82 0.12 -17.73
N GLU A 56 -8.93 0.47 -18.63
CA GLU A 56 -8.84 -0.14 -19.96
C GLU A 56 -7.99 -1.41 -19.99
N ARG A 57 -7.37 -1.79 -18.86
CA ARG A 57 -6.48 -2.94 -18.82
C ARG A 57 -7.27 -4.24 -18.63
N PRO A 58 -6.83 -5.36 -19.26
CA PRO A 58 -7.52 -6.64 -19.11
C PRO A 58 -7.61 -7.13 -17.67
N PHE A 59 -6.63 -6.79 -16.83
CA PHE A 59 -6.58 -7.22 -15.44
C PHE A 59 -7.44 -6.39 -14.49
N PHE A 60 -8.08 -5.32 -14.99
CA PHE A 60 -8.79 -4.36 -14.11
C PHE A 60 -9.88 -5.04 -13.27
N LYS A 61 -10.72 -5.86 -13.91
CA LYS A 61 -11.81 -6.54 -13.21
C LYS A 61 -11.28 -7.44 -12.11
N ASP A 62 -10.25 -8.24 -12.42
CA ASP A 62 -9.67 -9.16 -11.45
C ASP A 62 -9.00 -8.43 -10.30
N LEU A 63 -8.32 -7.31 -10.60
CA LEU A 63 -7.72 -6.46 -9.57
C LEU A 63 -8.78 -5.91 -8.62
N VAL A 64 -9.87 -5.38 -9.15
CA VAL A 64 -10.98 -4.86 -8.33
C VAL A 64 -11.60 -5.98 -7.50
N ASP A 65 -11.89 -7.13 -8.11
CA ASP A 65 -12.45 -8.28 -7.41
C ASP A 65 -11.56 -8.71 -6.25
N PHE A 66 -10.25 -8.74 -6.47
CA PHE A 66 -9.29 -9.09 -5.42
C PHE A 66 -9.31 -8.07 -4.28
N MET A 67 -9.27 -6.79 -4.60
CA MET A 67 -9.18 -5.73 -3.59
C MET A 67 -10.43 -5.60 -2.73
N ILE A 68 -11.58 -6.08 -3.22
CA ILE A 68 -12.81 -6.07 -2.42
C ILE A 68 -13.11 -7.41 -1.77
N SER A 69 -12.22 -8.39 -1.90
CA SER A 69 -12.43 -9.74 -1.36
C SER A 69 -12.34 -9.80 0.16
N GLY A 70 -11.79 -8.80 0.81
CA GLY A 70 -11.68 -8.72 2.27
C GLY A 70 -11.19 -7.35 2.70
N PRO A 71 -11.10 -7.10 4.00
CA PRO A 71 -10.61 -5.83 4.52
C PRO A 71 -9.17 -5.55 4.11
N VAL A 72 -8.85 -4.28 3.98
CA VAL A 72 -7.49 -3.77 3.73
C VAL A 72 -7.13 -2.79 4.84
N VAL A 73 -5.83 -2.53 5.02
CA VAL A 73 -5.37 -1.45 5.88
C VAL A 73 -4.84 -0.34 4.98
N LEU A 74 -5.46 0.83 5.08
CA LEU A 74 -5.05 2.04 4.37
C LEU A 74 -4.19 2.87 5.30
N GLN A 75 -3.03 3.34 4.83
CA GLN A 75 -2.16 4.13 5.69
C GLN A 75 -1.34 5.14 4.92
N VAL A 76 -0.97 6.20 5.62
CA VAL A 76 -0.05 7.22 5.12
C VAL A 76 1.23 7.08 5.92
N LEU A 77 2.35 6.93 5.22
CA LEU A 77 3.68 6.81 5.81
C LEU A 77 4.44 8.11 5.52
N GLU A 78 5.17 8.60 6.51
CA GLU A 78 5.94 9.83 6.40
C GLU A 78 7.39 9.60 6.82
N GLY A 79 8.33 10.16 6.07
CA GLY A 79 9.75 10.08 6.37
C GLY A 79 10.57 10.64 5.23
N GLU A 80 11.89 10.62 5.38
CA GLU A 80 12.79 11.04 4.31
C GLU A 80 12.66 10.08 3.14
N ASP A 81 12.44 10.62 1.94
CA ASP A 81 12.32 9.83 0.70
C ASP A 81 11.33 8.68 0.85
N ALA A 82 10.19 8.95 1.48
CA ALA A 82 9.24 7.90 1.88
C ALA A 82 8.78 7.04 0.71
N ILE A 83 8.58 7.63 -0.47
CA ILE A 83 8.12 6.87 -1.65
C ILE A 83 9.16 5.82 -2.04
N ALA A 84 10.40 6.25 -2.24
CA ALA A 84 11.48 5.34 -2.63
C ALA A 84 11.76 4.31 -1.54
N LYS A 85 11.80 4.75 -0.28
CA LYS A 85 12.05 3.87 0.85
C LYS A 85 10.97 2.81 0.99
N ASN A 86 9.70 3.18 0.87
CA ASN A 86 8.61 2.22 0.93
C ASN A 86 8.71 1.18 -0.19
N ARG A 87 8.99 1.63 -1.41
CA ARG A 87 9.12 0.70 -2.55
C ARG A 87 10.28 -0.27 -2.34
N GLU A 88 11.38 0.21 -1.78
CA GLU A 88 12.52 -0.65 -1.44
C GLU A 88 12.14 -1.70 -0.40
N LEU A 89 11.39 -1.30 0.64
CA LEU A 89 10.93 -2.22 1.68
C LEU A 89 9.91 -3.24 1.14
N MET A 90 9.06 -2.82 0.19
CA MET A 90 8.07 -3.70 -0.43
C MET A 90 8.73 -4.78 -1.28
N GLY A 91 9.76 -4.44 -2.02
CA GLY A 91 10.42 -5.36 -2.95
C GLY A 91 9.75 -5.39 -4.32
N ALA A 92 10.27 -6.23 -5.20
CA ALA A 92 9.77 -6.37 -6.56
C ALA A 92 8.30 -6.84 -6.57
N THR A 93 7.55 -6.39 -7.59
CA THR A 93 6.14 -6.74 -7.75
C THR A 93 5.92 -8.25 -7.75
N ASP A 94 6.81 -8.98 -8.42
CA ASP A 94 6.79 -10.44 -8.41
C ASP A 94 7.56 -10.92 -7.18
N PRO A 95 6.90 -11.59 -6.22
CA PRO A 95 7.59 -12.04 -5.00
C PRO A 95 8.74 -13.02 -5.26
N LYS A 96 8.70 -13.74 -6.38
CA LYS A 96 9.80 -14.65 -6.75
C LYS A 96 11.06 -13.89 -7.14
N LYS A 97 10.93 -12.63 -7.54
CA LYS A 97 12.05 -11.77 -7.92
C LYS A 97 12.41 -10.78 -6.83
N ALA A 98 11.65 -10.74 -5.74
CA ALA A 98 11.89 -9.82 -4.64
C ALA A 98 13.07 -10.30 -3.79
N ASP A 99 13.92 -9.35 -3.40
CA ASP A 99 15.07 -9.67 -2.56
C ASP A 99 14.64 -10.18 -1.19
N ALA A 100 15.45 -11.07 -0.61
CA ALA A 100 15.20 -11.59 0.72
C ALA A 100 15.08 -10.44 1.74
N GLY A 101 14.13 -10.55 2.66
CA GLY A 101 13.89 -9.54 3.68
C GLY A 101 12.91 -8.47 3.26
N THR A 102 12.50 -8.42 1.99
CA THR A 102 11.44 -7.50 1.57
C THR A 102 10.08 -8.04 1.98
N ILE A 103 9.08 -7.14 2.05
CA ILE A 103 7.72 -7.51 2.45
C ILE A 103 7.15 -8.54 1.49
N ARG A 104 7.30 -8.32 0.19
CA ARG A 104 6.76 -9.23 -0.82
C ARG A 104 7.46 -10.58 -0.83
N ALA A 105 8.77 -10.61 -0.63
CA ALA A 105 9.51 -11.89 -0.53
C ALA A 105 8.98 -12.74 0.64
N ASP A 106 8.64 -12.10 1.74
CA ASP A 106 8.25 -12.83 2.96
C ASP A 106 6.75 -13.12 3.04
N PHE A 107 5.90 -12.25 2.50
CA PHE A 107 4.45 -12.34 2.74
C PHE A 107 3.59 -12.46 1.49
N ALA A 108 4.11 -12.18 0.31
CA ALA A 108 3.32 -12.25 -0.92
C ALA A 108 3.34 -13.66 -1.50
N GLU A 109 2.25 -14.04 -2.17
CA GLU A 109 2.13 -15.36 -2.79
C GLU A 109 2.37 -15.32 -4.28
N SER A 110 1.98 -14.23 -4.95
CA SER A 110 2.03 -14.11 -6.40
C SER A 110 2.05 -12.64 -6.79
N ILE A 111 2.16 -12.36 -8.07
CA ILE A 111 2.06 -11.00 -8.60
C ILE A 111 0.70 -10.38 -8.27
N ASP A 112 -0.37 -11.18 -8.34
CA ASP A 112 -1.73 -10.69 -8.08
C ASP A 112 -2.00 -10.55 -6.58
N ALA A 113 -1.52 -11.50 -5.76
CA ALA A 113 -1.65 -11.47 -4.31
C ALA A 113 -0.31 -11.10 -3.70
N ASN A 114 0.09 -9.83 -3.87
CA ASN A 114 1.45 -9.38 -3.54
C ASN A 114 1.55 -8.53 -2.27
N ALA A 115 0.62 -8.67 -1.37
CA ALA A 115 0.61 -8.20 0.01
C ALA A 115 0.44 -6.70 0.20
N VAL A 116 1.12 -5.86 -0.56
CA VAL A 116 1.14 -4.41 -0.30
C VAL A 116 1.11 -3.59 -1.59
N HIS A 117 0.63 -2.35 -1.44
CA HIS A 117 0.68 -1.32 -2.47
C HIS A 117 1.41 -0.11 -1.89
N GLY A 118 2.18 0.59 -2.72
CA GLY A 118 2.80 1.87 -2.37
C GLY A 118 2.76 2.80 -3.56
N SER A 119 2.64 4.11 -3.28
CA SER A 119 2.66 5.12 -4.33
C SER A 119 4.01 5.09 -5.06
N ASP A 120 4.01 5.45 -6.33
CA ASP A 120 5.22 5.40 -7.17
C ASP A 120 5.83 6.77 -7.46
N ALA A 121 5.13 7.85 -7.15
CA ALA A 121 5.59 9.21 -7.42
C ALA A 121 4.91 10.21 -6.48
N PRO A 122 5.47 11.43 -6.29
CA PRO A 122 4.83 12.43 -5.44
C PRO A 122 3.41 12.77 -5.86
N GLU A 123 3.14 12.85 -7.16
CA GLU A 123 1.81 13.17 -7.69
C GLU A 123 0.80 12.08 -7.37
N THR A 124 1.17 10.82 -7.56
CA THR A 124 0.28 9.70 -7.25
C THR A 124 0.09 9.55 -5.75
N ALA A 125 1.12 9.81 -4.96
CA ALA A 125 1.01 9.79 -3.50
C ALA A 125 -0.02 10.82 -3.03
N ALA A 126 0.05 12.04 -3.52
CA ALA A 126 -0.89 13.10 -3.14
C ALA A 126 -2.34 12.73 -3.50
N GLN A 127 -2.54 12.21 -4.70
CA GLN A 127 -3.86 11.80 -5.18
C GLN A 127 -4.42 10.62 -4.37
N GLU A 128 -3.60 9.62 -4.14
CA GLU A 128 -4.01 8.41 -3.42
C GLU A 128 -4.34 8.71 -1.96
N ILE A 129 -3.52 9.53 -1.30
CA ILE A 129 -3.79 9.95 0.08
C ILE A 129 -5.12 10.69 0.15
N ALA A 130 -5.31 11.68 -0.72
CA ALA A 130 -6.53 12.50 -0.70
C ALA A 130 -7.79 11.67 -1.02
N TYR A 131 -7.63 10.57 -1.75
CA TYR A 131 -8.78 9.71 -2.07
C TYR A 131 -9.40 9.09 -0.82
N PHE A 132 -8.58 8.71 0.16
CA PHE A 132 -9.06 8.03 1.36
C PHE A 132 -8.97 8.84 2.65
N PHE A 133 -8.11 9.85 2.72
CA PHE A 133 -7.86 10.60 3.95
C PHE A 133 -8.02 12.10 3.73
N PRO A 134 -8.98 12.74 4.40
CA PRO A 134 -8.98 14.20 4.44
C PRO A 134 -7.73 14.69 5.20
N ALA A 135 -7.25 15.88 4.86
CA ALA A 135 -6.04 16.44 5.47
C ALA A 135 -6.11 16.47 7.00
N SER A 136 -7.33 16.65 7.55
CA SER A 136 -7.55 16.70 9.01
C SER A 136 -7.32 15.35 9.70
N GLU A 137 -7.20 14.26 8.95
CA GLU A 137 -6.99 12.92 9.50
C GLU A 137 -5.55 12.42 9.33
N VAL A 138 -4.64 13.28 8.88
CA VAL A 138 -3.22 12.96 8.72
C VAL A 138 -2.43 13.77 9.73
N TYR A 139 -1.66 13.11 10.59
CA TYR A 139 -1.04 13.71 11.76
C TYR A 139 0.49 13.55 11.69
N SER A 140 1.17 14.58 11.16
CA SER A 140 2.65 14.59 11.24
C SER A 140 3.09 14.63 12.69
N ARG A 141 4.08 13.84 13.04
CA ARG A 141 4.52 13.69 14.43
C ARG A 141 6.01 13.36 14.56
#